data_f7c934aad62c3dd5a61cf4ce95e3afec
#
_entry.id   f7c934aad62c3dd5a61cf4ce95e3afec
#
_cell.length_a   1.000
_cell.length_b   1.000
_cell.length_c   1.000
_cell.angle_alpha   90.00
_cell.angle_beta   90.00
_cell.angle_gamma   90.00
#
_symmetry.space_group_name_H-M   'P 1'
#
loop_
_entity.id
_entity.type
_entity.pdbx_description
1 polymer ?
#
loop_
_entity_poly.entity_id
_entity_poly.type
_entity_poly.pdbx_seq_one_letter_code
_entity_poly.pdbx_strand_id
1 'polypeptide(L)'
;MENTVFAGFTEGKCDVPSEGGVKNGKGTEQFTKDGKEYTLECTWENGKKNGEAILLDPDGVMAMKLVFKDDRIEGEGSLFDNGQVTFKGHWVAGKRCGLGQEYQGGKIVFKGEYKDDVRNGYGISYDANGETVFEGEWVDGKEGDSYIEEDDNGDRVLVVKENGVVSYRGGFKEGTLLKDGKGTVFDSEGKPVKVCVFKEGELDRMVKEFKGATIVTYDANGKKQYEGEYIDDKRGRYPPNGKGRAYHNGVVVYNGDWVRGHRQGHGSSYHENHTLQYEGDWMNDMANGTGKYYNTEGMLVVEGEFVDNVCTSGEKRVNIVTGKVENPNRGSGCLCFGRRGRKQLPVTEAGEENKRAVTVHTMKEFMAVPLDAVEIVFDGNALNETEVAILDFARFENLRRVSFAEGCCRTVRQLRFRELAKLKSIAVFSGAFSNPEVCAKVKESQFKIMGERREMSVESCAALAEIVIESKACVDFMKLSLSGECGGVR
;
A
#
# COMPACT_ATOMS: atom_id res chain seq x y z
N MET A 1 -25.89 49.69 1.28
CA MET A 1 -24.76 48.90 0.78
C MET A 1 -24.63 47.67 1.66
N GLU A 2 -25.05 46.51 1.15
CA GLU A 2 -24.85 45.20 1.84
C GLU A 2 -23.49 44.56 1.49
N ASN A 3 -22.41 45.36 1.59
CA ASN A 3 -21.06 44.81 1.47
C ASN A 3 -20.56 44.56 2.89
N THR A 4 -20.41 43.32 3.28
CA THR A 4 -19.90 42.91 4.61
C THR A 4 -18.56 43.55 4.96
N VAL A 5 -17.75 43.87 3.95
CA VAL A 5 -16.43 44.55 4.08
C VAL A 5 -16.57 45.96 4.61
N PHE A 6 -17.63 46.66 4.25
CA PHE A 6 -17.93 48.03 4.71
C PHE A 6 -18.96 48.07 5.86
N ALA A 7 -19.20 46.93 6.50
CA ALA A 7 -20.06 46.88 7.68
C ALA A 7 -19.51 47.79 8.79
N GLY A 8 -20.35 48.68 9.32
CA GLY A 8 -19.96 49.64 10.33
C GLY A 8 -19.28 50.93 9.80
N PHE A 9 -19.09 51.04 8.50
CA PHE A 9 -18.62 52.30 7.90
C PHE A 9 -19.81 53.23 7.58
N THR A 10 -19.65 54.50 7.87
CA THR A 10 -20.59 55.56 7.48
C THR A 10 -19.99 56.36 6.33
N GLU A 11 -20.75 56.56 5.25
CA GLU A 11 -20.32 57.33 4.09
C GLU A 11 -20.17 58.83 4.48
N GLY A 12 -19.07 59.41 4.00
CA GLY A 12 -18.72 60.81 4.20
C GLY A 12 -18.63 61.61 2.89
N LYS A 13 -17.68 62.52 2.82
CA LYS A 13 -17.46 63.36 1.64
C LYS A 13 -16.97 62.53 0.45
N CYS A 14 -17.52 62.81 -0.71
CA CYS A 14 -17.10 62.22 -1.97
C CYS A 14 -16.58 63.31 -2.91
N ASP A 15 -15.31 63.15 -3.36
CA ASP A 15 -14.65 64.09 -4.27
C ASP A 15 -14.33 63.34 -5.57
N VAL A 16 -15.25 63.38 -6.50
CA VAL A 16 -15.20 62.68 -7.78
C VAL A 16 -15.62 63.64 -8.88
N PRO A 17 -14.88 63.72 -9.99
CA PRO A 17 -15.30 64.48 -11.16
C PRO A 17 -16.70 64.08 -11.60
N SER A 18 -17.54 65.12 -11.95
CA SER A 18 -18.88 64.84 -12.43
C SER A 18 -19.18 65.63 -13.70
N GLU A 19 -19.83 64.98 -14.63
CA GLU A 19 -20.33 65.60 -15.87
C GLU A 19 -21.85 65.43 -15.90
N GLY A 20 -22.57 66.53 -15.99
CA GLY A 20 -24.05 66.52 -15.93
C GLY A 20 -24.62 65.97 -14.60
N GLY A 21 -23.86 66.06 -13.49
CA GLY A 21 -24.25 65.53 -12.17
C GLY A 21 -24.03 64.06 -11.98
N VAL A 22 -23.40 63.33 -12.95
CA VAL A 22 -23.05 61.93 -12.88
C VAL A 22 -21.56 61.82 -12.59
N LYS A 23 -21.18 61.05 -11.54
CA LYS A 23 -19.78 60.79 -11.18
C LYS A 23 -19.10 60.00 -12.28
N ASN A 24 -17.98 60.50 -12.81
CA ASN A 24 -17.17 59.81 -13.81
C ASN A 24 -15.68 60.12 -13.58
N GLY A 25 -14.82 59.12 -13.70
CA GLY A 25 -13.38 59.26 -13.55
C GLY A 25 -12.88 58.83 -12.17
N LYS A 26 -11.56 59.08 -11.95
CA LYS A 26 -10.92 58.77 -10.66
C LYS A 26 -11.25 59.81 -9.61
N GLY A 27 -11.48 59.37 -8.39
CA GLY A 27 -11.77 60.23 -7.27
C GLY A 27 -11.65 59.53 -5.94
N THR A 28 -12.05 60.23 -4.88
CA THR A 28 -11.98 59.71 -3.50
C THR A 28 -13.35 59.82 -2.81
N GLU A 29 -13.62 58.88 -1.93
CA GLU A 29 -14.77 58.86 -1.04
C GLU A 29 -14.30 58.59 0.39
N GLN A 30 -14.73 59.41 1.34
CA GLN A 30 -14.39 59.26 2.76
C GLN A 30 -15.43 58.40 3.46
N PHE A 31 -14.96 57.59 4.39
CA PHE A 31 -15.78 56.76 5.26
C PHE A 31 -15.33 56.95 6.70
N THR A 32 -16.28 56.90 7.63
CA THR A 32 -15.98 56.92 9.07
C THR A 32 -16.35 55.60 9.71
N LYS A 33 -15.44 55.03 10.48
CA LYS A 33 -15.67 53.85 11.29
C LYS A 33 -15.01 54.05 12.66
N ASP A 34 -15.76 53.83 13.74
CA ASP A 34 -15.33 53.98 15.13
C ASP A 34 -14.67 55.36 15.40
N GLY A 35 -15.23 56.42 14.76
CA GLY A 35 -14.73 57.80 14.90
C GLY A 35 -13.44 58.10 14.11
N LYS A 36 -12.95 57.18 13.28
CA LYS A 36 -11.75 57.30 12.45
C LYS A 36 -12.13 57.44 10.99
N GLU A 37 -11.39 58.29 10.25
CA GLU A 37 -11.62 58.53 8.83
C GLU A 37 -10.79 57.61 7.94
N TYR A 38 -11.42 57.01 6.97
CA TYR A 38 -10.83 56.16 5.94
C TYR A 38 -11.08 56.78 4.59
N THR A 39 -10.15 56.64 3.63
CA THR A 39 -10.27 57.19 2.29
C THR A 39 -10.26 56.09 1.26
N LEU A 40 -11.36 55.98 0.50
CA LEU A 40 -11.44 55.05 -0.66
C LEU A 40 -11.04 55.80 -1.91
N GLU A 41 -9.98 55.35 -2.56
CA GLU A 41 -9.59 55.80 -3.90
C GLU A 41 -10.12 54.79 -4.92
N CYS A 42 -10.95 55.23 -5.87
CA CYS A 42 -11.42 54.36 -6.95
C CYS A 42 -11.84 55.12 -8.20
N THR A 43 -12.32 54.42 -9.21
CA THR A 43 -12.85 54.99 -10.44
C THR A 43 -14.38 54.86 -10.44
N TRP A 44 -15.06 55.90 -10.92
CA TRP A 44 -16.51 55.90 -11.16
C TRP A 44 -16.81 55.93 -12.66
N GLU A 45 -17.76 55.13 -13.08
CA GLU A 45 -18.31 55.08 -14.40
C GLU A 45 -19.85 55.16 -14.32
N ASN A 46 -20.44 56.15 -14.97
CA ASN A 46 -21.90 56.37 -14.94
C ASN A 46 -22.50 56.43 -13.51
N GLY A 47 -21.76 57.04 -12.59
CA GLY A 47 -22.19 57.24 -11.22
C GLY A 47 -21.93 56.06 -10.28
N LYS A 48 -21.36 54.95 -10.77
CA LYS A 48 -21.06 53.73 -10.00
C LYS A 48 -19.58 53.48 -9.90
N LYS A 49 -19.13 52.86 -8.78
CA LYS A 49 -17.76 52.44 -8.60
C LYS A 49 -17.45 51.27 -9.54
N ASN A 50 -16.34 51.39 -10.28
CA ASN A 50 -15.87 50.37 -11.21
C ASN A 50 -14.34 50.34 -11.20
N GLY A 51 -13.77 49.15 -11.42
CA GLY A 51 -12.33 48.92 -11.48
C GLY A 51 -11.64 48.78 -10.12
N GLU A 52 -10.32 48.89 -10.11
CA GLU A 52 -9.52 48.79 -8.90
C GLU A 52 -9.82 49.92 -7.92
N ALA A 53 -9.84 49.59 -6.63
CA ALA A 53 -10.04 50.54 -5.53
C ALA A 53 -9.10 50.22 -4.37
N ILE A 54 -8.64 51.27 -3.72
CA ILE A 54 -7.75 51.19 -2.55
C ILE A 54 -8.43 51.94 -1.38
N LEU A 55 -8.62 51.24 -0.27
CA LEU A 55 -9.03 51.87 0.98
C LEU A 55 -7.78 52.14 1.83
N LEU A 56 -7.56 53.38 2.17
CA LEU A 56 -6.53 53.84 3.09
C LEU A 56 -7.13 54.01 4.48
N ASP A 57 -6.37 53.64 5.51
CA ASP A 57 -6.70 53.92 6.91
C ASP A 57 -6.43 55.36 7.29
N PRO A 58 -6.70 55.80 8.55
CA PRO A 58 -6.49 57.18 9.01
C PRO A 58 -5.03 57.65 8.95
N ASP A 59 -4.08 56.75 8.95
CA ASP A 59 -2.65 57.03 8.85
C ASP A 59 -2.14 57.02 7.40
N GLY A 60 -3.08 56.81 6.42
CA GLY A 60 -2.75 56.72 5.00
C GLY A 60 -2.15 55.38 4.57
N VAL A 61 -2.20 54.36 5.42
CA VAL A 61 -1.72 53.01 5.10
C VAL A 61 -2.83 52.22 4.39
N MET A 62 -2.46 51.43 3.42
CA MET A 62 -3.43 50.56 2.71
C MET A 62 -4.07 49.56 3.65
N ALA A 63 -5.41 49.66 3.78
CA ALA A 63 -6.22 48.71 4.54
C ALA A 63 -6.89 47.65 3.64
N MET A 64 -7.23 48.01 2.40
CA MET A 64 -7.84 47.10 1.43
C MET A 64 -7.44 47.46 0.00
N LYS A 65 -7.26 46.44 -0.84
CA LYS A 65 -7.23 46.58 -2.30
C LYS A 65 -8.31 45.67 -2.88
N LEU A 66 -9.28 46.27 -3.60
CA LEU A 66 -10.49 45.58 -4.05
C LEU A 66 -10.78 45.93 -5.52
N VAL A 67 -11.68 45.18 -6.14
CA VAL A 67 -12.19 45.51 -7.46
C VAL A 67 -13.70 45.74 -7.34
N PHE A 68 -14.19 46.83 -7.89
CA PHE A 68 -15.61 47.12 -7.99
C PHE A 68 -16.14 46.86 -9.40
N LYS A 69 -17.36 46.38 -9.49
CA LYS A 69 -18.17 46.29 -10.69
C LYS A 69 -19.57 46.75 -10.34
N ASP A 70 -19.96 47.91 -10.88
CA ASP A 70 -21.27 48.53 -10.63
C ASP A 70 -21.62 48.65 -9.14
N ASP A 71 -20.72 49.25 -8.34
CA ASP A 71 -20.79 49.41 -6.87
C ASP A 71 -20.66 48.11 -6.06
N ARG A 72 -20.47 46.94 -6.66
CA ARG A 72 -20.28 45.66 -5.97
C ARG A 72 -18.81 45.27 -5.99
N ILE A 73 -18.32 44.71 -4.89
CA ILE A 73 -16.99 44.15 -4.87
C ILE A 73 -17.05 42.80 -5.55
N GLU A 74 -16.24 42.63 -6.59
CA GLU A 74 -16.18 41.46 -7.46
C GLU A 74 -14.71 41.17 -7.84
N GLY A 75 -14.32 39.89 -7.97
CA GLY A 75 -13.00 39.52 -8.43
C GLY A 75 -11.96 39.45 -7.31
N GLU A 76 -10.68 39.62 -7.66
CA GLU A 76 -9.56 39.47 -6.72
C GLU A 76 -9.46 40.67 -5.77
N GLY A 77 -9.19 40.41 -4.50
CA GLY A 77 -9.01 41.45 -3.49
C GLY A 77 -8.06 41.03 -2.38
N SER A 78 -7.54 42.03 -1.66
CA SER A 78 -6.63 41.83 -0.54
C SER A 78 -7.00 42.72 0.64
N LEU A 79 -6.88 42.18 1.84
CA LEU A 79 -7.02 42.90 3.11
C LEU A 79 -5.65 43.04 3.76
N PHE A 80 -5.47 44.16 4.47
CA PHE A 80 -4.22 44.47 5.13
C PHE A 80 -4.51 44.90 6.58
N ASP A 81 -3.58 44.64 7.47
CA ASP A 81 -3.52 45.18 8.81
C ASP A 81 -2.11 45.75 9.04
N ASN A 82 -2.04 47.05 9.40
CA ASN A 82 -0.78 47.78 9.55
C ASN A 82 0.17 47.61 8.33
N GLY A 83 -0.39 47.62 7.10
CA GLY A 83 0.34 47.44 5.85
C GLY A 83 0.78 45.99 5.53
N GLN A 84 0.50 45.02 6.44
CA GLN A 84 0.75 43.62 6.18
C GLN A 84 -0.51 42.93 5.65
N VAL A 85 -0.33 42.10 4.64
CA VAL A 85 -1.46 41.30 4.09
C VAL A 85 -1.99 40.36 5.15
N THR A 86 -3.32 40.36 5.33
CA THR A 86 -4.06 39.42 6.20
C THR A 86 -4.91 38.45 5.41
N PHE A 87 -5.37 38.85 4.22
CA PHE A 87 -6.14 38.00 3.31
C PHE A 87 -5.85 38.36 1.85
N LYS A 88 -5.83 37.35 0.99
CA LYS A 88 -5.90 37.48 -0.48
C LYS A 88 -6.88 36.45 -1.02
N GLY A 89 -7.77 36.84 -1.93
CA GLY A 89 -8.68 35.90 -2.56
C GLY A 89 -9.75 36.54 -3.39
N HIS A 90 -10.70 35.72 -3.78
CA HIS A 90 -11.76 36.09 -4.68
C HIS A 90 -13.02 36.57 -3.91
N TRP A 91 -13.73 37.56 -4.50
CA TRP A 91 -14.90 38.18 -3.92
C TRP A 91 -16.07 38.12 -4.90
N VAL A 92 -17.24 37.83 -4.37
CA VAL A 92 -18.51 37.87 -5.11
C VAL A 92 -19.54 38.64 -4.30
N ALA A 93 -20.11 39.67 -4.88
CA ALA A 93 -21.11 40.53 -4.25
C ALA A 93 -20.69 41.08 -2.85
N GLY A 94 -19.39 41.36 -2.69
CA GLY A 94 -18.84 41.94 -1.46
C GLY A 94 -18.51 40.93 -0.36
N LYS A 95 -18.55 39.62 -0.65
CA LYS A 95 -18.18 38.55 0.26
C LYS A 95 -17.03 37.72 -0.31
N ARG A 96 -16.18 37.22 0.56
CA ARG A 96 -15.14 36.25 0.17
C ARG A 96 -15.81 34.98 -0.35
N CYS A 97 -15.45 34.54 -1.55
CA CYS A 97 -16.03 33.40 -2.23
C CYS A 97 -15.01 32.79 -3.18
N GLY A 98 -14.94 31.48 -3.28
CA GLY A 98 -13.89 30.78 -4.04
C GLY A 98 -12.55 30.72 -3.31
N LEU A 99 -11.44 30.64 -4.03
CA LEU A 99 -10.13 30.47 -3.43
C LEU A 99 -9.62 31.71 -2.68
N GLY A 100 -9.06 31.49 -1.50
CA GLY A 100 -8.46 32.54 -0.68
C GLY A 100 -7.33 32.04 0.21
N GLN A 101 -6.53 32.99 0.71
CA GLN A 101 -5.41 32.76 1.60
C GLN A 101 -5.46 33.74 2.77
N GLU A 102 -5.33 33.24 3.98
CA GLU A 102 -5.17 34.05 5.18
C GLU A 102 -3.71 34.08 5.63
N TYR A 103 -3.31 35.20 6.15
CA TYR A 103 -1.94 35.45 6.59
C TYR A 103 -1.92 35.94 8.03
N GLN A 104 -0.90 35.53 8.78
CA GLN A 104 -0.57 36.04 10.11
C GLN A 104 0.94 36.24 10.19
N GLY A 105 1.38 37.46 10.51
CA GLY A 105 2.81 37.78 10.58
C GLY A 105 3.58 37.51 9.25
N GLY A 106 2.89 37.69 8.10
CA GLY A 106 3.45 37.45 6.76
C GLY A 106 3.53 35.98 6.33
N LYS A 107 3.11 35.03 7.18
CA LYS A 107 3.03 33.62 6.86
C LYS A 107 1.61 33.20 6.54
N ILE A 108 1.40 32.27 5.61
CA ILE A 108 0.10 31.68 5.32
C ILE A 108 -0.31 30.81 6.51
N VAL A 109 -1.50 31.05 7.04
CA VAL A 109 -2.11 30.23 8.10
C VAL A 109 -3.31 29.41 7.59
N PHE A 110 -3.86 29.80 6.43
CA PHE A 110 -4.91 29.05 5.76
C PHE A 110 -4.86 29.33 4.25
N LYS A 111 -5.13 28.29 3.47
CA LYS A 111 -5.33 28.35 2.03
C LYS A 111 -6.47 27.41 1.66
N GLY A 112 -7.53 27.91 1.04
CA GLY A 112 -8.67 27.07 0.70
C GLY A 112 -9.84 27.84 0.13
N GLU A 113 -10.99 27.19 0.10
CA GLU A 113 -12.22 27.70 -0.44
C GLU A 113 -13.03 28.49 0.58
N TYR A 114 -13.72 29.51 0.09
CA TYR A 114 -14.61 30.38 0.85
C TYR A 114 -16.01 30.40 0.23
N LYS A 115 -17.00 30.49 1.07
CA LYS A 115 -18.38 30.78 0.71
C LYS A 115 -18.96 31.73 1.72
N ASP A 116 -19.52 32.87 1.24
CA ASP A 116 -20.17 33.86 2.08
C ASP A 116 -19.33 34.32 3.30
N ASP A 117 -18.03 34.62 3.07
CA ASP A 117 -17.04 35.06 4.07
C ASP A 117 -16.51 33.98 5.02
N VAL A 118 -16.96 32.74 4.97
CA VAL A 118 -16.49 31.66 5.81
C VAL A 118 -15.70 30.64 5.00
N ARG A 119 -14.74 29.96 5.63
CA ARG A 119 -14.03 28.82 5.05
C ARG A 119 -15.05 27.73 4.76
N ASN A 120 -15.17 27.27 3.52
CA ASN A 120 -16.15 26.27 3.12
C ASN A 120 -15.70 25.59 1.83
N GLY A 121 -15.53 24.27 1.87
CA GLY A 121 -14.95 23.47 0.81
C GLY A 121 -13.55 22.95 1.18
N TYR A 122 -12.71 22.65 0.21
CA TYR A 122 -11.36 22.15 0.46
C TYR A 122 -10.44 23.26 0.97
N GLY A 123 -9.63 22.94 2.01
CA GLY A 123 -8.65 23.88 2.54
C GLY A 123 -7.59 23.25 3.42
N ILE A 124 -6.48 23.97 3.56
CA ILE A 124 -5.31 23.57 4.34
C ILE A 124 -5.04 24.67 5.36
N SER A 125 -4.93 24.30 6.64
CA SER A 125 -4.45 25.18 7.70
C SER A 125 -3.02 24.82 8.08
N TYR A 126 -2.27 25.84 8.53
CA TYR A 126 -0.87 25.75 8.83
C TYR A 126 -0.58 26.31 10.24
N ASP A 127 0.43 25.76 10.89
CA ASP A 127 0.96 26.30 12.15
C ASP A 127 1.92 27.47 11.92
N ALA A 128 2.47 28.01 13.01
CA ALA A 128 3.43 29.12 12.98
C ALA A 128 4.75 28.76 12.28
N ASN A 129 5.09 27.46 12.14
CA ASN A 129 6.28 26.98 11.43
C ASN A 129 6.00 26.82 9.93
N GLY A 130 4.74 26.79 9.51
CA GLY A 130 4.30 26.53 8.15
C GLY A 130 4.03 25.05 7.87
N GLU A 131 3.97 24.23 8.93
CA GLU A 131 3.60 22.81 8.83
C GLU A 131 2.08 22.67 8.75
N THR A 132 1.61 21.70 7.97
CA THR A 132 0.17 21.42 7.82
C THR A 132 -0.41 20.91 9.14
N VAL A 133 -1.43 21.58 9.65
CA VAL A 133 -2.20 21.18 10.83
C VAL A 133 -3.41 20.36 10.43
N PHE A 134 -4.13 20.81 9.40
CA PHE A 134 -5.29 20.14 8.87
C PHE A 134 -5.35 20.37 7.36
N GLU A 135 -5.68 19.32 6.63
CA GLU A 135 -5.96 19.36 5.21
C GLU A 135 -7.24 18.56 4.95
N GLY A 136 -8.28 19.20 4.48
CA GLY A 136 -9.56 18.54 4.33
C GLY A 136 -10.71 19.49 4.00
N GLU A 137 -11.90 19.00 4.28
CA GLU A 137 -13.15 19.72 4.13
C GLU A 137 -13.33 20.76 5.25
N TRP A 138 -13.78 21.93 4.90
CA TRP A 138 -14.20 22.97 5.82
C TRP A 138 -15.71 23.22 5.62
N VAL A 139 -16.46 23.23 6.72
CA VAL A 139 -17.89 23.45 6.74
C VAL A 139 -18.18 24.57 7.72
N ASP A 140 -18.74 25.68 7.23
CA ASP A 140 -19.09 26.87 8.05
C ASP A 140 -17.95 27.34 8.97
N GLY A 141 -16.71 27.34 8.44
CA GLY A 141 -15.52 27.81 9.13
C GLY A 141 -14.86 26.80 10.08
N LYS A 142 -15.36 25.57 10.13
CA LYS A 142 -14.83 24.47 10.96
C LYS A 142 -14.31 23.33 10.10
N GLU A 143 -13.37 22.57 10.66
CA GLU A 143 -12.90 21.31 10.10
C GLU A 143 -14.06 20.33 9.98
N GLY A 144 -14.19 19.72 8.78
CA GLY A 144 -15.23 18.75 8.44
C GLY A 144 -14.80 17.30 8.67
N ASP A 145 -15.65 16.40 8.21
CA ASP A 145 -15.50 14.95 8.39
C ASP A 145 -14.66 14.27 7.29
N SER A 146 -14.26 15.02 6.26
CA SER A 146 -13.41 14.54 5.16
C SER A 146 -12.04 15.22 5.24
N TYR A 147 -10.97 14.44 5.43
CA TYR A 147 -9.64 14.99 5.62
C TYR A 147 -8.55 14.05 5.08
N ILE A 148 -7.35 14.62 4.90
CA ILE A 148 -6.16 13.90 4.47
C ILE A 148 -5.29 13.61 5.69
N GLU A 149 -4.79 12.37 5.78
CA GLU A 149 -3.80 11.96 6.77
C GLU A 149 -2.73 11.07 6.13
N GLU A 150 -1.64 10.83 6.83
CA GLU A 150 -0.66 9.80 6.45
C GLU A 150 -1.05 8.47 7.08
N ASP A 151 -0.98 7.39 6.29
CA ASP A 151 -1.18 6.03 6.79
C ASP A 151 0.11 5.48 7.45
N ASP A 152 0.05 4.25 7.95
CA ASP A 152 1.17 3.58 8.62
C ASP A 152 2.43 3.39 7.71
N ASN A 153 2.28 3.55 6.41
CA ASN A 153 3.39 3.48 5.45
C ASN A 153 3.93 4.87 5.08
N GLY A 154 3.32 5.95 5.59
CA GLY A 154 3.61 7.32 5.21
C GLY A 154 2.95 7.76 3.90
N ASP A 155 1.98 6.97 3.38
CA ASP A 155 1.23 7.36 2.20
C ASP A 155 0.06 8.27 2.60
N ARG A 156 -0.13 9.35 1.83
CA ARG A 156 -1.26 10.27 2.04
C ARG A 156 -2.56 9.61 1.60
N VAL A 157 -3.56 9.62 2.46
CA VAL A 157 -4.87 9.02 2.21
C VAL A 157 -6.01 9.97 2.59
N LEU A 158 -7.08 9.94 1.81
CA LEU A 158 -8.35 10.57 2.16
C LEU A 158 -9.09 9.68 3.16
N VAL A 159 -9.51 10.27 4.26
CA VAL A 159 -10.45 9.69 5.24
C VAL A 159 -11.76 10.45 5.15
N VAL A 160 -12.85 9.72 5.03
CA VAL A 160 -14.22 10.27 5.10
C VAL A 160 -14.93 9.62 6.28
N LYS A 161 -15.53 10.42 7.14
CA LYS A 161 -16.38 9.96 8.24
C LYS A 161 -17.85 10.23 7.95
N GLU A 162 -18.70 9.36 8.45
CA GLU A 162 -20.16 9.56 8.50
C GLU A 162 -20.60 9.27 9.92
N ASN A 163 -21.23 10.26 10.56
CA ASN A 163 -21.61 10.18 11.98
C ASN A 163 -20.44 9.81 12.91
N GLY A 164 -19.23 10.33 12.63
CA GLY A 164 -18.03 10.08 13.42
C GLY A 164 -17.34 8.73 13.16
N VAL A 165 -17.91 7.87 12.32
CA VAL A 165 -17.32 6.58 11.93
C VAL A 165 -16.70 6.69 10.53
N VAL A 166 -15.49 6.13 10.34
CA VAL A 166 -14.84 6.11 9.04
C VAL A 166 -15.69 5.29 8.07
N SER A 167 -16.15 5.93 6.98
CA SER A 167 -16.90 5.31 5.88
C SER A 167 -16.02 5.00 4.66
N TYR A 168 -14.92 5.76 4.50
CA TYR A 168 -13.94 5.55 3.43
C TYR A 168 -12.53 5.88 3.91
N ARG A 169 -11.55 5.11 3.44
CA ARG A 169 -10.12 5.41 3.59
C ARG A 169 -9.37 4.92 2.35
N GLY A 170 -8.64 5.80 1.67
CA GLY A 170 -7.90 5.40 0.49
C GLY A 170 -7.39 6.56 -0.36
N GLY A 171 -7.04 6.24 -1.61
CA GLY A 171 -6.49 7.19 -2.55
C GLY A 171 -7.45 8.33 -2.90
N PHE A 172 -6.90 9.48 -3.26
CA PHE A 172 -7.62 10.69 -3.63
C PHE A 172 -6.87 11.47 -4.70
N LYS A 173 -7.57 12.41 -5.32
CA LYS A 173 -6.99 13.35 -6.28
C LYS A 173 -6.41 14.56 -5.53
N GLU A 174 -5.11 14.78 -5.65
CA GLU A 174 -4.41 15.87 -4.99
C GLU A 174 -5.08 17.24 -5.20
N GLY A 175 -5.15 18.02 -4.11
CA GLY A 175 -5.83 19.31 -4.10
C GLY A 175 -7.35 19.23 -4.12
N THR A 176 -7.92 18.07 -3.87
CA THR A 176 -9.37 17.82 -3.80
C THR A 176 -9.69 16.78 -2.73
N LEU A 177 -11.00 16.57 -2.49
CA LEU A 177 -11.49 15.45 -1.66
C LEU A 177 -12.15 14.37 -2.52
N LEU A 178 -11.82 14.30 -3.81
CA LEU A 178 -12.34 13.26 -4.70
C LEU A 178 -11.57 11.96 -4.50
N LYS A 179 -12.31 10.89 -4.27
CA LYS A 179 -11.76 9.52 -4.22
C LYS A 179 -11.11 9.21 -5.57
N ASP A 180 -9.83 8.84 -5.56
CA ASP A 180 -9.09 8.44 -6.76
C ASP A 180 -8.07 7.37 -6.40
N GLY A 181 -8.00 6.29 -7.19
CA GLY A 181 -7.19 5.13 -6.85
C GLY A 181 -7.91 4.14 -5.94
N LYS A 182 -7.12 3.32 -5.25
CA LYS A 182 -7.63 2.24 -4.40
C LYS A 182 -8.04 2.74 -3.03
N GLY A 183 -9.19 2.31 -2.54
CA GLY A 183 -9.65 2.62 -1.19
C GLY A 183 -10.57 1.56 -0.62
N THR A 184 -10.72 1.59 0.70
CA THR A 184 -11.60 0.71 1.48
C THR A 184 -12.84 1.50 1.90
N VAL A 185 -14.00 0.88 1.72
CA VAL A 185 -15.30 1.37 2.18
C VAL A 185 -15.69 0.56 3.42
N PHE A 186 -16.20 1.26 4.42
CA PHE A 186 -16.60 0.68 5.70
C PHE A 186 -18.10 0.86 5.94
N ASP A 187 -18.67 0.01 6.82
CA ASP A 187 -20.05 0.15 7.29
C ASP A 187 -20.15 1.14 8.48
N SER A 188 -21.36 1.30 8.98
CA SER A 188 -21.64 2.18 10.13
C SER A 188 -21.00 1.72 11.45
N GLU A 189 -20.47 0.50 11.52
CA GLU A 189 -19.72 -0.04 12.66
C GLU A 189 -18.20 0.10 12.47
N GLY A 190 -17.74 0.64 11.32
CA GLY A 190 -16.33 0.77 10.97
C GLY A 190 -15.69 -0.54 10.48
N LYS A 191 -16.49 -1.54 10.08
CA LYS A 191 -15.99 -2.77 9.49
C LYS A 191 -15.82 -2.62 7.98
N PRO A 192 -14.76 -3.17 7.37
CA PRO A 192 -14.57 -3.10 5.93
C PRO A 192 -15.67 -3.90 5.21
N VAL A 193 -16.30 -3.25 4.24
CA VAL A 193 -17.35 -3.86 3.38
C VAL A 193 -16.82 -4.14 1.99
N LYS A 194 -16.05 -3.21 1.43
CA LYS A 194 -15.53 -3.29 0.06
C LYS A 194 -14.15 -2.66 -0.05
N VAL A 195 -13.32 -3.19 -0.93
CA VAL A 195 -12.14 -2.51 -1.46
C VAL A 195 -12.41 -2.24 -2.94
N CYS A 196 -12.32 -0.98 -3.32
CA CYS A 196 -12.65 -0.50 -4.67
C CYS A 196 -11.49 0.29 -5.26
N VAL A 197 -11.51 0.47 -6.58
CA VAL A 197 -10.76 1.50 -7.27
C VAL A 197 -11.74 2.57 -7.71
N PHE A 198 -11.41 3.81 -7.45
CA PHE A 198 -12.17 4.99 -7.83
C PHE A 198 -11.39 5.77 -8.89
N LYS A 199 -12.12 6.53 -9.70
CA LYS A 199 -11.58 7.46 -10.66
C LYS A 199 -12.43 8.73 -10.62
N GLU A 200 -11.79 9.86 -10.28
CA GLU A 200 -12.46 11.16 -10.17
C GLU A 200 -13.76 11.16 -9.34
N GLY A 201 -13.75 10.43 -8.21
CA GLY A 201 -14.89 10.31 -7.31
C GLY A 201 -15.81 9.13 -7.60
N GLU A 202 -15.83 8.63 -8.83
CA GLU A 202 -16.73 7.56 -9.26
C GLU A 202 -16.10 6.17 -9.08
N LEU A 203 -16.94 5.16 -8.82
CA LEU A 203 -16.51 3.77 -8.72
C LEU A 203 -16.08 3.24 -10.11
N ASP A 204 -14.77 2.96 -10.28
CA ASP A 204 -14.24 2.33 -11.49
C ASP A 204 -14.42 0.82 -11.45
N ARG A 205 -13.93 0.17 -10.41
CA ARG A 205 -14.08 -1.29 -10.25
C ARG A 205 -14.01 -1.75 -8.79
N MET A 206 -14.62 -2.90 -8.54
CA MET A 206 -14.51 -3.61 -7.27
C MET A 206 -13.26 -4.50 -7.26
N VAL A 207 -12.54 -4.52 -6.15
CA VAL A 207 -11.36 -5.38 -5.92
C VAL A 207 -11.70 -6.50 -4.96
N LYS A 208 -12.41 -6.17 -3.86
CA LYS A 208 -12.81 -7.13 -2.82
C LYS A 208 -14.19 -6.76 -2.27
N GLU A 209 -14.96 -7.77 -1.86
CA GLU A 209 -16.23 -7.63 -1.14
C GLU A 209 -16.20 -8.54 0.08
N PHE A 210 -16.46 -7.97 1.26
CA PHE A 210 -16.51 -8.72 2.52
C PHE A 210 -17.95 -9.15 2.82
N LYS A 211 -18.14 -10.43 3.15
CA LYS A 211 -19.44 -11.06 3.46
C LYS A 211 -19.34 -11.83 4.78
N GLY A 212 -19.26 -11.08 5.88
CA GLY A 212 -19.04 -11.66 7.20
C GLY A 212 -17.69 -12.37 7.29
N ALA A 213 -17.68 -13.68 7.53
CA ALA A 213 -16.46 -14.48 7.61
C ALA A 213 -15.82 -14.82 6.24
N THR A 214 -16.44 -14.42 5.13
CA THR A 214 -15.98 -14.73 3.79
C THR A 214 -15.66 -13.46 3.00
N ILE A 215 -14.80 -13.60 2.00
CA ILE A 215 -14.43 -12.54 1.06
C ILE A 215 -14.62 -13.02 -0.38
N VAL A 216 -15.01 -12.11 -1.25
CA VAL A 216 -14.94 -12.29 -2.71
C VAL A 216 -13.90 -11.35 -3.27
N THR A 217 -12.98 -11.85 -4.08
CA THR A 217 -12.00 -11.00 -4.77
C THR A 217 -12.22 -11.05 -6.28
N TYR A 218 -11.86 -9.95 -6.95
CA TYR A 218 -12.06 -9.77 -8.37
C TYR A 218 -10.76 -9.38 -9.08
N ASP A 219 -10.61 -9.76 -10.34
CA ASP A 219 -9.50 -9.33 -11.20
C ASP A 219 -9.70 -7.92 -11.76
N ALA A 220 -8.75 -7.47 -12.58
CA ALA A 220 -8.81 -6.15 -13.21
C ALA A 220 -10.02 -5.98 -14.16
N ASN A 221 -10.62 -7.07 -14.64
CA ASN A 221 -11.79 -7.08 -15.53
C ASN A 221 -13.10 -7.29 -14.77
N GLY A 222 -13.07 -7.30 -13.43
CA GLY A 222 -14.24 -7.53 -12.58
C GLY A 222 -14.70 -9.00 -12.51
N LYS A 223 -13.90 -9.95 -13.01
CA LYS A 223 -14.20 -11.38 -12.87
C LYS A 223 -13.76 -11.89 -11.51
N LYS A 224 -14.58 -12.76 -10.91
CA LYS A 224 -14.28 -13.39 -9.63
C LYS A 224 -12.97 -14.19 -9.71
N GLN A 225 -12.08 -13.98 -8.73
CA GLN A 225 -10.82 -14.72 -8.55
C GLN A 225 -10.88 -15.69 -7.37
N TYR A 226 -11.51 -15.29 -6.26
CA TYR A 226 -11.62 -16.08 -5.05
C TYR A 226 -12.95 -15.82 -4.36
N GLU A 227 -13.47 -16.81 -3.69
CA GLU A 227 -14.61 -16.72 -2.78
C GLU A 227 -14.43 -17.74 -1.65
N GLY A 228 -14.38 -17.26 -0.41
CA GLY A 228 -14.19 -18.16 0.74
C GLY A 228 -13.76 -17.40 2.00
N GLU A 229 -13.35 -18.19 2.98
CA GLU A 229 -12.85 -17.67 4.25
C GLU A 229 -11.51 -16.96 4.07
N TYR A 230 -11.23 -15.99 4.93
CA TYR A 230 -10.02 -15.18 4.89
C TYR A 230 -9.50 -14.89 6.30
N ILE A 231 -8.27 -14.43 6.39
CA ILE A 231 -7.69 -13.88 7.61
C ILE A 231 -7.38 -12.39 7.41
N ASP A 232 -7.66 -11.58 8.44
CA ASP A 232 -7.18 -10.20 8.48
C ASP A 232 -5.71 -10.20 8.93
N ASP A 233 -4.82 -9.88 8.00
CA ASP A 233 -3.38 -9.79 8.29
C ASP A 233 -2.97 -8.43 8.87
N LYS A 234 -3.94 -7.59 9.25
CA LYS A 234 -3.79 -6.21 9.75
C LYS A 234 -3.06 -5.25 8.79
N ARG A 235 -2.72 -5.71 7.59
CA ARG A 235 -2.08 -4.93 6.51
C ARG A 235 -3.03 -4.70 5.32
N GLY A 236 -4.32 -5.00 5.49
CA GLY A 236 -5.34 -4.82 4.44
C GLY A 236 -5.22 -5.78 3.25
N ARG A 237 -4.47 -6.89 3.38
CA ARG A 237 -4.33 -7.86 2.28
C ARG A 237 -5.44 -8.89 2.24
N TYR A 238 -5.91 -9.36 3.41
CA TYR A 238 -7.01 -10.33 3.56
C TYR A 238 -6.80 -11.62 2.75
N PRO A 239 -5.71 -12.37 2.97
CA PRO A 239 -5.45 -13.57 2.20
C PRO A 239 -6.46 -14.69 2.49
N PRO A 240 -6.75 -15.59 1.50
CA PRO A 240 -7.52 -16.80 1.71
C PRO A 240 -7.03 -17.62 2.90
N ASN A 241 -7.93 -18.03 3.79
CA ASN A 241 -7.60 -18.86 4.95
C ASN A 241 -8.86 -19.60 5.42
N GLY A 242 -8.83 -20.92 5.48
CA GLY A 242 -9.99 -21.78 5.69
C GLY A 242 -10.54 -22.34 4.39
N LYS A 243 -11.84 -22.51 4.26
CA LYS A 243 -12.48 -23.07 3.06
C LYS A 243 -12.71 -22.00 1.98
N GLY A 244 -12.38 -22.34 0.72
CA GLY A 244 -12.59 -21.38 -0.37
C GLY A 244 -12.43 -21.96 -1.76
N ARG A 245 -12.92 -21.18 -2.74
CA ARG A 245 -12.88 -21.48 -4.18
C ARG A 245 -12.05 -20.46 -4.91
N ALA A 246 -11.10 -20.92 -5.72
CA ALA A 246 -10.42 -20.08 -6.69
C ALA A 246 -11.07 -20.18 -8.06
N TYR A 247 -11.01 -19.09 -8.80
CA TYR A 247 -11.59 -18.95 -10.12
C TYR A 247 -10.54 -18.47 -11.12
N HIS A 248 -10.61 -18.96 -12.35
CA HIS A 248 -9.88 -18.41 -13.50
C HIS A 248 -10.90 -18.13 -14.61
N ASN A 249 -10.95 -16.91 -15.11
CA ASN A 249 -11.94 -16.48 -16.11
C ASN A 249 -13.41 -16.74 -15.74
N GLY A 250 -13.74 -16.75 -14.41
CA GLY A 250 -15.09 -17.02 -13.92
C GLY A 250 -15.39 -18.51 -13.71
N VAL A 251 -14.45 -19.40 -14.02
CA VAL A 251 -14.55 -20.85 -13.85
C VAL A 251 -13.86 -21.27 -12.57
N VAL A 252 -14.45 -22.17 -11.78
CA VAL A 252 -13.81 -22.74 -10.60
C VAL A 252 -12.62 -23.58 -11.03
N VAL A 253 -11.43 -23.24 -10.56
CA VAL A 253 -10.19 -24.00 -10.80
C VAL A 253 -9.72 -24.76 -9.58
N TYR A 254 -10.18 -24.36 -8.38
CA TYR A 254 -9.88 -25.05 -7.13
C TYR A 254 -11.01 -24.84 -6.12
N ASN A 255 -11.28 -25.86 -5.32
CA ASN A 255 -12.20 -25.83 -4.19
C ASN A 255 -11.61 -26.67 -3.05
N GLY A 256 -11.29 -26.05 -1.92
CA GLY A 256 -10.63 -26.75 -0.82
C GLY A 256 -10.14 -25.84 0.28
N ASP A 257 -9.14 -26.35 1.00
CA ASP A 257 -8.52 -25.68 2.14
C ASP A 257 -7.44 -24.70 1.73
N TRP A 258 -7.35 -23.63 2.49
CA TRP A 258 -6.40 -22.53 2.29
C TRP A 258 -5.72 -22.15 3.59
N VAL A 259 -4.44 -21.85 3.53
CA VAL A 259 -3.69 -21.26 4.64
C VAL A 259 -2.88 -20.08 4.12
N ARG A 260 -3.18 -18.89 4.63
CA ARG A 260 -2.47 -17.62 4.30
C ARG A 260 -2.28 -17.40 2.79
N GLY A 261 -3.29 -17.71 1.99
CA GLY A 261 -3.29 -17.49 0.55
C GLY A 261 -2.82 -18.66 -0.31
N HIS A 262 -2.39 -19.77 0.30
CA HIS A 262 -1.93 -20.97 -0.40
C HIS A 262 -2.91 -22.11 -0.24
N ARG A 263 -3.08 -22.94 -1.28
CA ARG A 263 -3.84 -24.20 -1.20
C ARG A 263 -3.10 -25.15 -0.27
N GLN A 264 -3.80 -25.62 0.74
CA GLN A 264 -3.24 -26.45 1.80
C GLN A 264 -4.31 -27.41 2.31
N GLY A 265 -3.94 -28.59 2.86
CA GLY A 265 -4.91 -29.57 3.34
C GLY A 265 -5.62 -30.28 2.18
N HIS A 266 -6.94 -30.50 2.28
CA HIS A 266 -7.68 -31.28 1.28
C HIS A 266 -8.43 -30.36 0.29
N GLY A 267 -8.38 -30.73 -1.02
CA GLY A 267 -9.06 -29.96 -2.04
C GLY A 267 -9.08 -30.60 -3.41
N SER A 268 -9.92 -30.00 -4.28
CA SER A 268 -10.14 -30.46 -5.66
C SER A 268 -9.74 -29.36 -6.64
N SER A 269 -8.94 -29.70 -7.66
CA SER A 269 -8.69 -28.82 -8.82
C SER A 269 -9.46 -29.30 -10.05
N TYR A 270 -9.71 -28.38 -10.97
CA TYR A 270 -10.53 -28.63 -12.16
C TYR A 270 -9.79 -28.21 -13.42
N HIS A 271 -10.04 -28.93 -14.49
CA HIS A 271 -9.62 -28.56 -15.86
C HIS A 271 -10.43 -27.35 -16.36
N GLU A 272 -9.97 -26.71 -17.42
CA GLU A 272 -10.67 -25.57 -18.05
C GLU A 272 -12.08 -25.93 -18.55
N ASN A 273 -12.33 -27.22 -18.89
CA ASN A 273 -13.63 -27.74 -19.27
C ASN A 273 -14.53 -28.14 -18.10
N HIS A 274 -14.22 -27.70 -16.88
CA HIS A 274 -14.94 -27.95 -15.61
C HIS A 274 -14.90 -29.41 -15.11
N THR A 275 -14.22 -30.34 -15.78
CA THR A 275 -14.05 -31.70 -15.25
C THR A 275 -13.06 -31.71 -14.09
N LEU A 276 -13.28 -32.62 -13.13
CA LEU A 276 -12.35 -32.80 -12.01
C LEU A 276 -10.98 -33.19 -12.54
N GLN A 277 -9.93 -32.50 -12.09
CA GLN A 277 -8.55 -32.76 -12.47
C GLN A 277 -7.83 -33.55 -11.38
N TYR A 278 -7.89 -33.09 -10.14
CA TYR A 278 -7.25 -33.73 -9.01
C TYR A 278 -8.12 -33.55 -7.76
N GLU A 279 -8.19 -34.56 -6.97
CA GLU A 279 -8.81 -34.56 -5.64
C GLU A 279 -7.87 -35.23 -4.65
N GLY A 280 -7.50 -34.53 -3.59
CA GLY A 280 -6.55 -35.06 -2.62
C GLY A 280 -5.89 -33.97 -1.78
N ASP A 281 -4.72 -34.31 -1.25
CA ASP A 281 -3.99 -33.46 -0.32
C ASP A 281 -3.13 -32.43 -1.06
N TRP A 282 -3.09 -31.23 -0.51
CA TRP A 282 -2.37 -30.07 -1.03
C TRP A 282 -1.41 -29.54 0.01
N MET A 283 -0.26 -29.08 -0.44
CA MET A 283 0.71 -28.34 0.36
C MET A 283 1.35 -27.24 -0.49
N ASN A 284 1.21 -25.98 -0.05
CA ASN A 284 1.79 -24.80 -0.70
C ASN A 284 1.51 -24.76 -2.24
N ASP A 285 0.24 -24.85 -2.62
CA ASP A 285 -0.25 -24.83 -4.00
C ASP A 285 0.10 -26.04 -4.87
N MET A 286 0.70 -27.07 -4.31
CA MET A 286 1.04 -28.30 -5.01
C MET A 286 0.26 -29.50 -4.45
N ALA A 287 -0.11 -30.44 -5.32
CA ALA A 287 -0.64 -31.74 -4.90
C ALA A 287 0.47 -32.50 -4.17
N ASN A 288 0.23 -32.85 -2.92
CA ASN A 288 1.24 -33.42 -2.03
C ASN A 288 0.57 -34.27 -0.94
N GLY A 289 0.79 -35.58 -0.93
CA GLY A 289 0.09 -36.56 -0.12
C GLY A 289 -0.80 -37.45 -0.97
N THR A 290 -1.86 -38.00 -0.39
CA THR A 290 -2.75 -38.93 -1.09
C THR A 290 -3.72 -38.21 -2.02
N GLY A 291 -3.96 -38.79 -3.22
CA GLY A 291 -4.89 -38.18 -4.16
C GLY A 291 -5.20 -39.00 -5.39
N LYS A 292 -6.12 -38.44 -6.20
CA LYS A 292 -6.60 -39.01 -7.46
C LYS A 292 -6.50 -37.98 -8.56
N TYR A 293 -5.92 -38.35 -9.68
CA TYR A 293 -5.84 -37.52 -10.88
C TYR A 293 -6.70 -38.07 -11.99
N TYR A 294 -7.44 -37.18 -12.63
CA TYR A 294 -8.37 -37.50 -13.72
C TYR A 294 -7.96 -36.72 -14.99
N ASN A 295 -8.20 -37.32 -16.16
CA ASN A 295 -7.98 -36.63 -17.43
C ASN A 295 -9.13 -35.66 -17.77
N THR A 296 -9.00 -34.98 -18.90
CA THR A 296 -10.01 -34.02 -19.39
C THR A 296 -11.36 -34.63 -19.71
N GLU A 297 -11.42 -35.95 -19.89
CA GLU A 297 -12.69 -36.71 -20.10
C GLU A 297 -13.30 -37.18 -18.76
N GLY A 298 -12.66 -36.83 -17.63
CA GLY A 298 -13.15 -37.21 -16.29
C GLY A 298 -12.82 -38.66 -15.90
N MET A 299 -11.96 -39.36 -16.66
CA MET A 299 -11.54 -40.73 -16.35
C MET A 299 -10.39 -40.71 -15.33
N LEU A 300 -10.44 -41.58 -14.32
CA LEU A 300 -9.34 -41.75 -13.36
C LEU A 300 -8.09 -42.30 -14.09
N VAL A 301 -7.00 -41.54 -14.00
CA VAL A 301 -5.70 -41.89 -14.61
C VAL A 301 -4.80 -42.58 -13.59
N VAL A 302 -4.75 -42.05 -12.36
CA VAL A 302 -3.92 -42.58 -11.29
C VAL A 302 -4.49 -42.19 -9.92
N GLU A 303 -4.34 -43.09 -8.96
CA GLU A 303 -4.57 -42.88 -7.54
C GLU A 303 -3.32 -43.28 -6.79
N GLY A 304 -2.86 -42.47 -5.84
CA GLY A 304 -1.66 -42.79 -5.09
C GLY A 304 -1.09 -41.60 -4.32
N GLU A 305 0.19 -41.72 -3.95
CA GLU A 305 0.95 -40.69 -3.27
C GLU A 305 1.51 -39.70 -4.29
N PHE A 306 1.29 -38.43 -4.03
CA PHE A 306 1.79 -37.30 -4.83
C PHE A 306 2.88 -36.55 -4.07
N VAL A 307 3.89 -36.10 -4.78
CA VAL A 307 4.93 -35.20 -4.29
C VAL A 307 5.12 -34.13 -5.36
N ASP A 308 4.91 -32.87 -5.00
CA ASP A 308 5.09 -31.70 -5.86
C ASP A 308 4.41 -31.85 -7.23
N ASN A 309 3.11 -32.16 -7.21
CA ASN A 309 2.26 -32.41 -8.38
C ASN A 309 2.57 -33.69 -9.18
N VAL A 310 3.46 -34.55 -8.71
CA VAL A 310 3.83 -35.80 -9.41
C VAL A 310 3.41 -37.00 -8.62
N CYS A 311 2.60 -37.90 -9.20
CA CYS A 311 2.33 -39.21 -8.60
C CYS A 311 3.62 -40.04 -8.55
N THR A 312 3.99 -40.48 -7.34
CA THR A 312 5.23 -41.22 -7.10
C THR A 312 4.99 -42.71 -6.78
N SER A 313 3.74 -43.07 -6.48
CA SER A 313 3.32 -44.45 -6.20
C SER A 313 2.50 -44.99 -7.38
N GLY A 314 2.82 -46.19 -7.85
CA GLY A 314 2.05 -46.85 -8.92
C GLY A 314 2.86 -47.18 -10.17
N GLU A 315 2.18 -47.79 -11.16
CA GLU A 315 2.80 -48.22 -12.42
C GLU A 315 3.12 -47.07 -13.38
N LYS A 316 2.58 -45.88 -13.11
CA LYS A 316 2.72 -44.67 -13.99
C LYS A 316 3.15 -43.48 -13.15
N ARG A 317 4.12 -42.74 -13.66
CA ARG A 317 4.48 -41.42 -13.17
C ARG A 317 3.65 -40.37 -13.89
N VAL A 318 2.83 -39.61 -13.19
CA VAL A 318 1.95 -38.60 -13.78
C VAL A 318 2.20 -37.26 -13.11
N ASN A 319 2.50 -36.24 -13.92
CA ASN A 319 2.54 -34.87 -13.45
C ASN A 319 1.18 -34.22 -13.75
N ILE A 320 0.44 -33.78 -12.72
CA ILE A 320 -0.91 -33.25 -12.86
C ILE A 320 -0.98 -31.86 -13.53
N VAL A 321 0.11 -31.10 -13.52
CA VAL A 321 0.18 -29.78 -14.14
C VAL A 321 0.34 -29.89 -15.65
N THR A 322 1.22 -30.81 -16.10
CA THR A 322 1.51 -30.97 -17.53
C THR A 322 0.66 -32.06 -18.20
N GLY A 323 -0.03 -32.89 -17.40
CA GLY A 323 -0.74 -34.08 -17.90
C GLY A 323 0.19 -35.17 -18.41
N LYS A 324 1.51 -35.03 -18.29
CA LYS A 324 2.49 -35.94 -18.85
C LYS A 324 2.53 -37.24 -18.05
N VAL A 325 2.32 -38.36 -18.74
CA VAL A 325 2.37 -39.71 -18.18
C VAL A 325 3.66 -40.38 -18.62
N GLU A 326 4.49 -40.77 -17.66
CA GLU A 326 5.74 -41.51 -17.89
C GLU A 326 5.60 -42.94 -17.37
N ASN A 327 5.89 -43.95 -18.21
CA ASN A 327 5.99 -45.33 -17.77
C ASN A 327 7.41 -45.62 -17.27
N PRO A 328 7.63 -45.89 -15.97
CA PRO A 328 8.95 -46.11 -15.43
C PRO A 328 9.67 -47.32 -16.00
N ASN A 329 8.96 -48.19 -16.75
CA ASN A 329 9.51 -49.45 -17.31
C ASN A 329 9.89 -49.39 -18.79
N ARG A 330 9.89 -48.26 -19.49
CA ARG A 330 10.53 -48.17 -20.80
C ARG A 330 11.99 -47.76 -20.66
N GLY A 331 12.85 -48.73 -20.73
CA GLY A 331 14.28 -48.62 -20.51
C GLY A 331 14.96 -47.58 -21.40
N SER A 332 15.62 -46.65 -20.77
CA SER A 332 16.89 -46.16 -21.23
C SER A 332 17.96 -46.89 -20.42
N GLY A 333 18.96 -47.44 -21.13
CA GLY A 333 19.93 -48.42 -20.67
C GLY A 333 20.51 -48.15 -19.30
N CYS A 334 20.42 -49.18 -18.51
CA CYS A 334 21.08 -49.34 -17.23
C CYS A 334 22.61 -49.23 -17.40
N LEU A 335 23.19 -48.19 -16.86
CA LEU A 335 24.58 -48.25 -16.41
C LEU A 335 24.57 -48.49 -14.90
N CYS A 336 24.68 -49.76 -14.54
CA CYS A 336 24.90 -50.20 -13.20
C CYS A 336 26.24 -49.65 -12.68
N PHE A 337 26.23 -48.72 -11.75
CA PHE A 337 27.38 -48.49 -10.88
C PHE A 337 27.05 -48.92 -9.44
N GLY A 338 27.93 -49.76 -8.98
CA GLY A 338 27.83 -50.62 -7.81
C GLY A 338 27.52 -49.91 -6.50
N ARG A 339 26.79 -50.66 -5.70
CA ARG A 339 26.65 -50.46 -4.24
C ARG A 339 28.04 -50.28 -3.60
N ARG A 340 28.29 -49.10 -3.05
CA ARG A 340 29.26 -48.95 -1.96
C ARG A 340 28.51 -48.50 -0.71
N GLY A 341 28.72 -49.28 0.35
CA GLY A 341 27.99 -49.30 1.59
C GLY A 341 27.90 -47.94 2.30
N ARG A 342 26.72 -47.64 2.75
CA ARG A 342 26.50 -46.63 3.78
C ARG A 342 27.15 -47.09 5.08
N LYS A 343 28.22 -46.42 5.50
CA LYS A 343 28.65 -46.45 6.91
C LYS A 343 27.64 -45.60 7.70
N GLN A 344 26.89 -46.26 8.57
CA GLN A 344 26.16 -45.59 9.64
C GLN A 344 27.19 -44.93 10.56
N LEU A 345 27.05 -43.61 10.74
CA LEU A 345 27.69 -42.91 11.84
C LEU A 345 26.86 -43.12 13.11
N PRO A 346 27.52 -43.28 14.28
CA PRO A 346 26.84 -43.66 15.51
C PRO A 346 25.92 -42.51 16.01
N VAL A 347 24.72 -42.90 16.43
CA VAL A 347 23.77 -42.05 17.15
C VAL A 347 24.35 -41.84 18.56
N THR A 348 24.79 -40.62 18.85
CA THR A 348 25.02 -40.19 20.23
C THR A 348 23.73 -39.61 20.77
N GLU A 349 23.22 -40.24 21.83
CA GLU A 349 22.13 -39.70 22.64
C GLU A 349 22.57 -38.38 23.29
N ALA A 350 21.97 -37.28 22.89
CA ALA A 350 22.05 -36.02 23.60
C ALA A 350 20.64 -35.37 23.58
N GLY A 351 20.22 -34.96 24.72
CA GLY A 351 19.01 -34.34 25.24
C GLY A 351 17.89 -33.91 24.30
N GLU A 352 16.69 -33.81 24.83
CA GLU A 352 15.42 -33.52 24.17
C GLU A 352 15.39 -32.26 23.25
N GLU A 353 16.41 -31.42 23.25
CA GLU A 353 16.52 -30.22 22.39
C GLU A 353 16.92 -30.53 20.93
N ASN A 354 17.45 -31.70 20.60
CA ASN A 354 18.01 -32.04 19.28
C ASN A 354 17.07 -32.82 18.35
N LYS A 355 15.84 -33.09 18.72
CA LYS A 355 14.93 -33.94 17.90
C LYS A 355 14.25 -33.25 16.71
N ARG A 356 14.50 -31.96 16.42
CA ARG A 356 13.81 -31.18 15.38
C ARG A 356 14.73 -30.36 14.48
N ALA A 357 16.01 -30.68 14.42
CA ALA A 357 16.92 -30.10 13.42
C ALA A 357 16.81 -30.90 12.12
N VAL A 358 16.57 -30.16 11.00
CA VAL A 358 16.41 -30.75 9.67
C VAL A 358 17.46 -30.18 8.72
N THR A 359 18.24 -31.10 8.08
CA THR A 359 19.18 -30.72 7.04
C THR A 359 18.51 -30.79 5.68
N VAL A 360 18.68 -29.76 4.88
CA VAL A 360 18.07 -29.55 3.56
C VAL A 360 19.16 -29.53 2.49
N HIS A 361 19.02 -30.34 1.43
CA HIS A 361 19.91 -30.39 0.28
C HIS A 361 19.20 -29.94 -0.98
N THR A 362 17.89 -30.16 -1.06
CA THR A 362 17.08 -29.87 -2.25
C THR A 362 15.85 -29.05 -1.87
N MET A 363 15.26 -28.34 -2.85
CA MET A 363 13.98 -27.64 -2.65
C MET A 363 12.87 -28.59 -2.20
N LYS A 364 12.88 -29.83 -2.67
CA LYS A 364 11.94 -30.86 -2.24
C LYS A 364 12.05 -31.16 -0.75
N GLU A 365 13.28 -31.29 -0.24
CA GLU A 365 13.51 -31.50 1.18
C GLU A 365 13.12 -30.27 1.99
N PHE A 366 13.41 -29.06 1.52
CA PHE A 366 12.95 -27.84 2.17
C PHE A 366 11.42 -27.81 2.29
N MET A 367 10.70 -28.15 1.24
CA MET A 367 9.25 -28.20 1.23
C MET A 367 8.68 -29.28 2.16
N ALA A 368 9.41 -30.38 2.34
CA ALA A 368 9.05 -31.49 3.23
C ALA A 368 9.45 -31.27 4.71
N VAL A 369 10.13 -30.14 5.03
CA VAL A 369 10.48 -29.82 6.43
C VAL A 369 9.21 -29.70 7.26
N PRO A 370 9.10 -30.46 8.40
CA PRO A 370 7.93 -30.36 9.28
C PRO A 370 7.69 -28.93 9.77
N LEU A 371 6.43 -28.52 9.88
CA LEU A 371 6.06 -27.15 10.30
C LEU A 371 6.51 -26.84 11.74
N ASP A 372 6.72 -27.86 12.54
CA ASP A 372 7.21 -27.77 13.91
C ASP A 372 8.75 -27.85 14.04
N ALA A 373 9.46 -27.78 12.91
CA ALA A 373 10.92 -27.73 12.89
C ALA A 373 11.48 -26.59 13.75
N VAL A 374 12.53 -26.89 14.51
CA VAL A 374 13.18 -25.92 15.41
C VAL A 374 14.45 -25.36 14.78
N GLU A 375 15.10 -26.13 13.93
CA GLU A 375 16.32 -25.74 13.24
C GLU A 375 16.33 -26.28 11.81
N ILE A 376 16.69 -25.41 10.86
CA ILE A 376 16.86 -25.78 9.45
C ILE A 376 18.29 -25.45 9.04
N VAL A 377 18.97 -26.42 8.46
CA VAL A 377 20.37 -26.32 8.01
C VAL A 377 20.40 -26.59 6.50
N PHE A 378 20.83 -25.64 5.71
CA PHE A 378 21.17 -25.83 4.31
C PHE A 378 22.63 -26.19 4.22
N ASP A 379 22.94 -27.43 3.76
CA ASP A 379 24.32 -27.86 3.65
C ASP A 379 25.02 -27.34 2.39
N GLY A 380 26.31 -27.61 2.26
CA GLY A 380 27.10 -27.22 1.09
C GLY A 380 26.49 -27.80 -0.19
N ASN A 381 26.30 -26.96 -1.20
CA ASN A 381 25.62 -27.23 -2.48
C ASN A 381 24.10 -27.36 -2.43
N ALA A 382 23.43 -27.20 -1.29
CA ALA A 382 21.98 -27.16 -1.23
C ALA A 382 21.39 -26.10 -2.18
N LEU A 383 20.31 -26.45 -2.89
CA LEU A 383 19.56 -25.56 -3.77
C LEU A 383 20.37 -24.90 -4.92
N ASN A 384 21.45 -25.51 -5.37
CA ASN A 384 22.29 -24.98 -6.45
C ASN A 384 21.86 -25.43 -7.86
N GLU A 385 21.04 -26.49 -7.97
CA GLU A 385 20.67 -27.12 -9.24
C GLU A 385 19.35 -26.59 -9.83
N THR A 386 18.58 -25.86 -9.03
CA THR A 386 17.26 -25.34 -9.44
C THR A 386 17.19 -23.83 -9.24
N GLU A 387 16.56 -23.12 -10.19
CA GLU A 387 16.33 -21.69 -10.03
C GLU A 387 15.26 -21.45 -8.95
N VAL A 388 15.68 -21.03 -7.77
CA VAL A 388 14.82 -20.71 -6.64
C VAL A 388 14.74 -19.20 -6.48
N ALA A 389 13.62 -18.60 -6.88
CA ALA A 389 13.47 -17.16 -6.77
C ALA A 389 13.37 -16.68 -5.32
N ILE A 390 12.64 -17.40 -4.47
CA ILE A 390 12.33 -16.96 -3.09
C ILE A 390 12.36 -18.16 -2.15
N LEU A 391 13.07 -18.04 -1.01
CA LEU A 391 12.93 -18.91 0.16
C LEU A 391 12.15 -18.13 1.25
N ASP A 392 10.94 -18.58 1.56
CA ASP A 392 10.09 -17.99 2.58
C ASP A 392 9.93 -18.93 3.78
N PHE A 393 10.30 -18.44 4.96
CA PHE A 393 10.30 -19.21 6.22
C PHE A 393 9.07 -18.96 7.09
N ALA A 394 8.14 -18.10 6.69
CA ALA A 394 6.98 -17.67 7.50
C ALA A 394 6.10 -18.83 8.01
N ARG A 395 6.16 -20.01 7.39
CA ARG A 395 5.38 -21.20 7.79
C ARG A 395 5.89 -21.92 9.03
N PHE A 396 7.12 -21.66 9.49
CA PHE A 396 7.76 -22.40 10.57
C PHE A 396 7.64 -21.70 11.92
N GLU A 397 6.49 -21.76 12.56
CA GLU A 397 6.20 -21.03 13.80
C GLU A 397 7.10 -21.39 15.00
N ASN A 398 7.72 -22.57 14.97
CA ASN A 398 8.62 -23.04 16.03
C ASN A 398 10.09 -22.86 15.70
N LEU A 399 10.42 -22.30 14.54
CA LEU A 399 11.78 -22.14 14.07
C LEU A 399 12.57 -21.20 15.00
N ARG A 400 13.74 -21.68 15.44
CA ARG A 400 14.64 -20.94 16.33
C ARG A 400 15.96 -20.60 15.66
N ARG A 401 16.42 -21.44 14.71
CA ARG A 401 17.69 -21.26 14.02
C ARG A 401 17.58 -21.64 12.54
N VAL A 402 18.25 -20.85 11.70
CA VAL A 402 18.46 -21.17 10.29
C VAL A 402 19.93 -20.98 9.98
N SER A 403 20.55 -21.93 9.30
CA SER A 403 21.94 -21.81 8.86
C SER A 403 22.12 -22.22 7.40
N PHE A 404 22.95 -21.47 6.70
CA PHE A 404 23.30 -21.66 5.30
C PHE A 404 24.80 -21.96 5.21
N ALA A 405 25.16 -23.20 4.89
CA ALA A 405 26.55 -23.63 4.80
C ALA A 405 27.26 -23.04 3.58
N GLU A 406 28.57 -23.18 3.55
CA GLU A 406 29.42 -22.71 2.46
C GLU A 406 28.96 -23.22 1.09
N GLY A 407 28.78 -22.33 0.13
CA GLY A 407 28.49 -22.66 -1.26
C GLY A 407 27.05 -23.10 -1.56
N CYS A 408 26.11 -23.02 -0.60
CA CYS A 408 24.70 -23.34 -0.85
C CYS A 408 23.90 -22.18 -1.47
N CYS A 409 22.70 -22.47 -1.94
CA CYS A 409 21.66 -21.49 -2.31
C CYS A 409 22.09 -20.44 -3.38
N ARG A 410 22.97 -20.80 -4.30
CA ARG A 410 23.55 -19.89 -5.31
C ARG A 410 22.51 -19.30 -6.28
N THR A 411 21.36 -19.94 -6.44
CA THR A 411 20.27 -19.50 -7.34
C THR A 411 19.19 -18.69 -6.63
N VAL A 412 19.19 -18.65 -5.28
CA VAL A 412 18.18 -17.96 -4.50
C VAL A 412 18.35 -16.45 -4.63
N ARG A 413 17.25 -15.75 -4.99
CA ARG A 413 17.23 -14.29 -5.15
C ARG A 413 16.71 -13.55 -3.93
N GLN A 414 15.79 -14.16 -3.17
CA GLN A 414 15.21 -13.54 -1.97
C GLN A 414 15.11 -14.55 -0.83
N LEU A 415 15.49 -14.11 0.36
CA LEU A 415 15.24 -14.78 1.64
C LEU A 415 14.21 -13.97 2.41
N ARG A 416 13.16 -14.62 2.91
CA ARG A 416 12.11 -13.98 3.69
C ARG A 416 11.90 -14.65 5.02
N PHE A 417 12.16 -13.92 6.10
CA PHE A 417 11.89 -14.30 7.47
C PHE A 417 10.82 -13.36 8.03
N ARG A 418 9.58 -13.84 8.15
CA ARG A 418 8.46 -13.00 8.56
C ARG A 418 7.67 -13.65 9.67
N GLU A 419 7.32 -12.87 10.71
CA GLU A 419 6.43 -13.27 11.81
C GLU A 419 6.91 -14.50 12.57
N LEU A 420 8.23 -14.72 12.66
CA LEU A 420 8.85 -15.85 13.34
C LEU A 420 9.19 -15.49 14.79
N ALA A 421 8.18 -15.51 15.66
CA ALA A 421 8.29 -15.06 17.06
C ALA A 421 9.35 -15.81 17.88
N LYS A 422 9.77 -17.00 17.47
CA LYS A 422 10.76 -17.84 18.18
C LYS A 422 12.14 -17.87 17.52
N LEU A 423 12.31 -17.24 16.35
CA LEU A 423 13.57 -17.21 15.62
C LEU A 423 14.62 -16.42 16.42
N LYS A 424 15.72 -17.06 16.77
CA LYS A 424 16.79 -16.49 17.60
C LYS A 424 18.02 -16.12 16.80
N SER A 425 18.36 -16.90 15.77
CA SER A 425 19.56 -16.66 14.98
C SER A 425 19.42 -17.10 13.53
N ILE A 426 20.09 -16.34 12.66
CA ILE A 426 20.30 -16.65 11.24
C ILE A 426 21.81 -16.64 11.01
N ALA A 427 22.37 -17.74 10.50
CA ALA A 427 23.79 -17.85 10.19
C ALA A 427 24.01 -18.09 8.69
N VAL A 428 24.85 -17.27 8.07
CA VAL A 428 25.20 -17.36 6.64
C VAL A 428 26.71 -17.48 6.53
N PHE A 429 27.19 -18.68 6.15
CA PHE A 429 28.61 -18.98 6.05
C PHE A 429 29.22 -18.55 4.70
N SER A 430 30.53 -18.49 4.65
CA SER A 430 31.30 -18.00 3.50
C SER A 430 30.89 -18.69 2.19
N GLY A 431 30.67 -17.90 1.12
CA GLY A 431 30.29 -18.42 -0.19
C GLY A 431 28.84 -18.89 -0.34
N ALA A 432 28.02 -18.91 0.73
CA ALA A 432 26.59 -19.09 0.59
C ALA A 432 26.01 -17.97 -0.29
N PHE A 433 25.07 -18.28 -1.17
CA PHE A 433 24.47 -17.34 -2.12
C PHE A 433 25.43 -16.70 -3.14
N SER A 434 26.69 -17.06 -3.19
CA SER A 434 27.67 -16.53 -4.16
C SER A 434 27.65 -17.33 -5.45
N ASN A 435 27.42 -16.69 -6.59
CA ASN A 435 27.59 -17.34 -7.89
C ASN A 435 28.99 -17.04 -8.44
N PRO A 436 29.89 -18.05 -8.53
CA PRO A 436 31.26 -17.85 -8.97
C PRO A 436 31.40 -17.31 -10.41
N GLU A 437 30.43 -17.61 -11.27
CA GLU A 437 30.44 -17.14 -12.67
C GLU A 437 30.08 -15.64 -12.76
N VAL A 438 29.25 -15.14 -11.87
CA VAL A 438 28.89 -13.72 -11.78
C VAL A 438 30.03 -12.95 -11.11
N CYS A 439 30.59 -13.48 -10.01
CA CYS A 439 31.69 -12.84 -9.29
C CYS A 439 32.97 -12.71 -10.13
N ALA A 440 33.24 -13.65 -11.04
CA ALA A 440 34.43 -13.62 -11.90
C ALA A 440 34.34 -12.58 -13.03
N LYS A 441 33.14 -12.13 -13.41
CA LYS A 441 32.91 -11.24 -14.57
C LYS A 441 32.68 -9.78 -14.26
N VAL A 442 32.53 -9.40 -12.99
CA VAL A 442 32.10 -8.04 -12.62
C VAL A 442 33.05 -7.37 -11.66
N LYS A 443 33.66 -6.24 -12.08
CA LYS A 443 34.39 -5.36 -11.19
C LYS A 443 33.40 -4.62 -10.28
N GLU A 444 33.79 -4.37 -9.04
CA GLU A 444 32.96 -3.80 -7.96
C GLU A 444 32.13 -2.56 -8.36
N SER A 445 32.59 -1.77 -9.33
CA SER A 445 31.90 -0.58 -9.86
C SER A 445 30.75 -0.88 -10.84
N GLN A 446 30.62 -2.10 -11.32
CA GLN A 446 29.60 -2.50 -12.34
C GLN A 446 28.38 -3.19 -11.73
N PHE A 447 28.39 -3.57 -10.44
CA PHE A 447 27.24 -4.19 -9.75
C PHE A 447 25.98 -3.29 -9.73
N LYS A 448 26.13 -1.99 -9.90
CA LYS A 448 25.00 -1.03 -9.95
C LYS A 448 24.15 -1.11 -11.22
N ILE A 449 24.61 -1.77 -12.27
CA ILE A 449 23.99 -1.71 -13.61
C ILE A 449 23.24 -2.98 -13.99
N MET A 450 23.52 -4.12 -13.39
CA MET A 450 22.81 -5.37 -13.69
C MET A 450 21.64 -5.58 -12.72
N GLY A 451 20.41 -5.45 -13.22
CA GLY A 451 19.14 -5.36 -12.51
C GLY A 451 18.68 -6.55 -11.64
N GLU A 452 19.54 -7.45 -11.24
CA GLU A 452 19.20 -8.57 -10.34
C GLU A 452 19.61 -8.26 -8.90
N ARG A 453 18.74 -7.55 -8.18
CA ARG A 453 18.92 -7.30 -6.75
C ARG A 453 18.53 -8.53 -5.94
N ARG A 454 19.48 -9.11 -5.23
CA ARG A 454 19.20 -10.12 -4.20
C ARG A 454 18.89 -9.43 -2.87
N GLU A 455 17.89 -9.93 -2.16
CA GLU A 455 17.40 -9.30 -0.95
C GLU A 455 17.16 -10.34 0.16
N MET A 456 17.61 -10.02 1.38
CA MET A 456 17.19 -10.68 2.61
C MET A 456 16.26 -9.74 3.38
N SER A 457 15.04 -10.16 3.62
CA SER A 457 14.09 -9.43 4.46
C SER A 457 13.80 -10.20 5.75
N VAL A 458 13.86 -9.48 6.88
CA VAL A 458 13.50 -9.98 8.20
C VAL A 458 12.46 -9.05 8.77
N GLU A 459 11.28 -9.57 9.08
CA GLU A 459 10.14 -8.77 9.47
C GLU A 459 9.44 -9.38 10.68
N SER A 460 9.21 -8.58 11.73
CA SER A 460 8.46 -8.97 12.94
C SER A 460 8.97 -10.27 13.60
N CYS A 461 10.28 -10.42 13.73
CA CYS A 461 10.92 -11.55 14.40
C CYS A 461 11.40 -11.15 15.80
N ALA A 462 10.47 -11.02 16.75
CA ALA A 462 10.69 -10.41 18.08
C ALA A 462 11.77 -11.09 18.93
N ALA A 463 12.04 -12.39 18.75
CA ALA A 463 13.06 -13.12 19.48
C ALA A 463 14.43 -13.14 18.81
N LEU A 464 14.57 -12.52 17.62
CA LEU A 464 15.82 -12.56 16.88
C LEU A 464 16.91 -11.75 17.61
N ALA A 465 17.96 -12.42 18.01
CA ALA A 465 19.07 -11.85 18.76
C ALA A 465 20.34 -11.68 17.91
N GLU A 466 20.49 -12.48 16.85
CA GLU A 466 21.74 -12.55 16.12
C GLU A 466 21.52 -12.85 14.63
N ILE A 467 22.20 -12.09 13.76
CA ILE A 467 22.40 -12.41 12.34
C ILE A 467 23.90 -12.45 12.11
N VAL A 468 24.45 -13.65 11.88
CA VAL A 468 25.88 -13.83 11.57
C VAL A 468 26.04 -13.99 10.07
N ILE A 469 26.79 -13.08 9.46
CA ILE A 469 27.17 -13.14 8.05
C ILE A 469 28.68 -13.16 7.97
N GLU A 470 29.26 -14.29 7.59
CA GLU A 470 30.72 -14.36 7.42
C GLU A 470 31.20 -13.55 6.23
N SER A 471 32.47 -13.12 6.28
CA SER A 471 33.10 -12.40 5.18
C SER A 471 33.01 -13.20 3.89
N LYS A 472 32.57 -12.59 2.79
CA LYS A 472 32.27 -13.18 1.48
C LYS A 472 31.04 -14.08 1.41
N ALA A 473 30.22 -14.17 2.47
CA ALA A 473 29.04 -15.01 2.49
C ALA A 473 27.95 -14.53 1.52
N CYS A 474 27.79 -13.23 1.40
CA CYS A 474 26.70 -12.60 0.64
C CYS A 474 27.22 -11.54 -0.34
N VAL A 475 28.25 -11.86 -1.12
CA VAL A 475 28.83 -10.90 -2.09
C VAL A 475 27.77 -10.36 -3.06
N ASP A 476 26.76 -11.14 -3.38
CA ASP A 476 25.71 -10.80 -4.32
C ASP A 476 24.42 -10.26 -3.64
N PHE A 477 24.35 -10.28 -2.29
CA PHE A 477 23.21 -9.71 -1.57
C PHE A 477 23.40 -8.20 -1.39
N MET A 478 22.59 -7.43 -2.09
CA MET A 478 22.70 -5.97 -2.14
C MET A 478 21.88 -5.25 -1.08
N LYS A 479 20.96 -5.95 -0.38
CA LYS A 479 20.06 -5.32 0.58
C LYS A 479 19.66 -6.27 1.69
N LEU A 480 19.91 -5.86 2.94
CA LEU A 480 19.32 -6.41 4.15
C LEU A 480 18.24 -5.43 4.63
N SER A 481 16.99 -5.90 4.72
CA SER A 481 15.87 -5.11 5.23
C SER A 481 15.40 -5.69 6.56
N LEU A 482 15.40 -4.86 7.61
CA LEU A 482 14.84 -5.19 8.92
C LEU A 482 13.62 -4.30 9.14
N SER A 483 12.46 -4.88 9.47
CA SER A 483 11.23 -4.13 9.72
C SER A 483 10.37 -4.79 10.81
N GLY A 484 9.53 -4.00 11.46
CA GLY A 484 8.69 -4.44 12.58
C GLY A 484 9.48 -4.64 13.88
N GLU A 485 8.88 -5.33 14.86
CA GLU A 485 9.55 -5.70 16.11
C GLU A 485 10.56 -6.83 15.85
N CYS A 486 11.77 -6.48 15.45
CA CYS A 486 12.91 -7.37 15.50
C CYS A 486 13.67 -7.09 16.81
N GLY A 487 13.92 -8.13 17.61
CA GLY A 487 14.68 -8.00 18.87
C GLY A 487 16.00 -7.27 18.66
N GLY A 488 16.72 -6.93 19.72
CA GLY A 488 18.01 -6.20 19.65
C GLY A 488 19.06 -6.99 18.88
N VAL A 489 18.98 -6.99 17.56
CA VAL A 489 19.89 -7.72 16.67
C VAL A 489 21.29 -7.14 16.79
N ARG A 490 22.27 -8.01 17.07
CA ARG A 490 23.70 -7.71 17.04
C ARG A 490 24.36 -8.28 15.78
#